data_358e221886a3b3337770774f53f33fad
#
_entry.id   358e221886a3b3337770774f53f33fad
#
_cell.length_a   1.000
_cell.length_b   1.000
_cell.length_c   1.000
_cell.angle_alpha   90.00
_cell.angle_beta   90.00
_cell.angle_gamma   90.00
#
_symmetry.space_group_name_H-M   'P 1'
#
loop_
_entity.id
_entity.type
_entity.pdbx_description
1 polymer ?
#
loop_
_entity_poly.entity_id
_entity_poly.type
_entity_poly.pdbx_seq_one_letter_code
_entity_poly.pdbx_strand_id
1 'polypeptide(L)'
;MSDKSEKITLDAQDIALLRHLQRDGLVTLDALAEATAMSSASVWRRIRSLEEAGVIARRVALVDPARAGLALCAFADVSLKDHSPGSRKDFEAFVQGAAEIMECHATSGGRDYLLKIRVSDMAEYEAFLMGRLLAHPSVESASTGFALRDVKYTTALPL
;
A
#
# COMPACT_ATOMS: atom_id res chain seq x y z
N MET A 1 -0.57 17.88 -11.60
CA MET A 1 0.06 17.45 -12.86
C MET A 1 -0.54 16.09 -13.19
N SER A 2 -1.33 16.02 -14.26
CA SER A 2 -1.99 14.77 -14.68
C SER A 2 -0.93 13.89 -15.32
N ASP A 3 -0.44 12.91 -14.58
CA ASP A 3 0.38 11.85 -15.14
C ASP A 3 -0.52 11.02 -16.06
N LYS A 4 -0.35 11.22 -17.38
CA LYS A 4 -0.90 10.31 -18.38
C LYS A 4 -0.11 9.01 -18.28
N SER A 5 -0.46 8.17 -17.32
CA SER A 5 -0.06 6.77 -17.30
C SER A 5 -0.55 6.16 -18.62
N GLU A 6 0.32 6.06 -19.63
CA GLU A 6 0.04 5.28 -20.83
C GLU A 6 -0.36 3.87 -20.36
N LYS A 7 -1.56 3.45 -20.71
CA LYS A 7 -2.09 2.15 -20.32
C LYS A 7 -1.25 1.06 -21.01
N ILE A 8 -0.29 0.52 -20.26
CA ILE A 8 0.57 -0.56 -20.74
C ILE A 8 -0.32 -1.78 -20.97
N THR A 9 -0.29 -2.33 -22.16
CA THR A 9 -0.99 -3.57 -22.48
C THR A 9 -0.08 -4.75 -22.13
N LEU A 10 -0.44 -5.49 -21.09
CA LEU A 10 0.24 -6.70 -20.67
C LEU A 10 -0.17 -7.86 -21.58
N ASP A 11 0.78 -8.59 -22.13
CA ASP A 11 0.49 -9.82 -22.85
C ASP A 11 0.36 -11.04 -21.89
N ALA A 12 0.00 -12.19 -22.41
CA ALA A 12 -0.20 -13.41 -21.61
C ALA A 12 1.09 -13.86 -20.90
N GLN A 13 2.27 -13.61 -21.50
CA GLN A 13 3.56 -13.95 -20.91
C GLN A 13 3.93 -13.00 -19.78
N ASP A 14 3.64 -11.70 -19.92
CA ASP A 14 3.82 -10.72 -18.86
C ASP A 14 2.95 -11.05 -17.66
N ILE A 15 1.68 -11.40 -17.89
CA ILE A 15 0.76 -11.83 -16.84
C ILE A 15 1.28 -13.10 -16.14
N ALA A 16 1.77 -14.08 -16.88
CA ALA A 16 2.33 -15.31 -16.31
C ALA A 16 3.54 -14.99 -15.41
N LEU A 17 4.47 -14.15 -15.87
CA LEU A 17 5.62 -13.70 -15.06
C LEU A 17 5.18 -12.97 -13.79
N LEU A 18 4.26 -12.02 -13.91
CA LEU A 18 3.75 -11.26 -12.77
C LEU A 18 3.06 -12.15 -11.73
N ARG A 19 2.32 -13.18 -12.15
CA ARG A 19 1.70 -14.16 -11.23
C ARG A 19 2.74 -14.92 -10.40
N HIS A 20 3.89 -15.26 -10.96
CA HIS A 20 4.98 -15.90 -10.22
C HIS A 20 5.68 -14.90 -9.30
N LEU A 21 6.07 -13.73 -9.81
CA LEU A 21 6.77 -12.70 -9.07
C LEU A 21 5.99 -12.14 -7.86
N GLN A 22 4.66 -12.08 -7.96
CA GLN A 22 3.81 -11.66 -6.85
C GLN A 22 3.74 -12.67 -5.69
N ARG A 23 4.06 -13.95 -5.96
CA ARG A 23 4.09 -15.02 -4.95
C ARG A 23 5.46 -15.15 -4.31
N ASP A 24 6.49 -15.04 -5.13
CA ASP A 24 7.88 -15.11 -4.70
C ASP A 24 8.74 -14.10 -5.49
N GLY A 25 9.08 -13.00 -4.81
CA GLY A 25 9.94 -11.95 -5.40
C GLY A 25 11.39 -12.37 -5.58
N LEU A 26 11.81 -13.51 -4.99
CA LEU A 26 13.18 -14.04 -5.07
C LEU A 26 13.32 -15.20 -6.07
N VAL A 27 12.25 -15.58 -6.77
CA VAL A 27 12.27 -16.64 -7.77
C VAL A 27 13.36 -16.38 -8.82
N THR A 28 14.13 -17.41 -9.15
CA THR A 28 15.25 -17.30 -10.09
C THR A 28 14.76 -17.16 -11.55
N LEU A 29 15.61 -16.58 -12.40
CA LEU A 29 15.29 -16.44 -13.83
C LEU A 29 15.09 -17.80 -14.50
N ASP A 30 15.84 -18.82 -14.11
CA ASP A 30 15.73 -20.17 -14.69
C ASP A 30 14.41 -20.84 -14.25
N ALA A 31 14.01 -20.69 -12.99
CA ALA A 31 12.71 -21.19 -12.54
C ALA A 31 11.54 -20.47 -13.23
N LEU A 32 11.65 -19.16 -13.47
CA LEU A 32 10.67 -18.42 -14.26
C LEU A 32 10.65 -18.86 -15.72
N ALA A 33 11.81 -19.09 -16.31
CA ALA A 33 11.94 -19.56 -17.69
C ALA A 33 11.24 -20.91 -17.88
N GLU A 34 11.48 -21.86 -16.96
CA GLU A 34 10.81 -23.16 -16.96
C GLU A 34 9.29 -23.01 -16.77
N ALA A 35 8.85 -22.25 -15.77
CA ALA A 35 7.44 -22.07 -15.42
C ALA A 35 6.62 -21.37 -16.54
N THR A 36 7.27 -20.56 -17.37
CA THR A 36 6.62 -19.75 -18.41
C THR A 36 6.94 -20.22 -19.83
N ALA A 37 7.69 -21.32 -19.98
CA ALA A 37 8.17 -21.85 -21.25
C ALA A 37 8.91 -20.81 -22.12
N MET A 38 9.71 -19.95 -21.48
CA MET A 38 10.52 -18.94 -22.13
C MET A 38 12.01 -19.20 -21.89
N SER A 39 12.91 -18.54 -22.68
CA SER A 39 14.33 -18.49 -22.34
C SER A 39 14.60 -17.52 -21.20
N SER A 40 15.63 -17.79 -20.38
CA SER A 40 16.05 -16.90 -19.29
C SER A 40 16.35 -15.47 -19.78
N ALA A 41 16.91 -15.33 -20.99
CA ALA A 41 17.14 -14.03 -21.62
C ALA A 41 15.84 -13.28 -21.95
N SER A 42 14.80 -14.00 -22.40
CA SER A 42 13.48 -13.41 -22.66
C SER A 42 12.79 -12.98 -21.36
N VAL A 43 12.85 -13.84 -20.32
CA VAL A 43 12.33 -13.53 -18.98
C VAL A 43 13.00 -12.28 -18.43
N TRP A 44 14.33 -12.22 -18.46
CA TRP A 44 15.07 -11.06 -17.96
C TRP A 44 14.67 -9.75 -18.67
N ARG A 45 14.60 -9.78 -20.00
CA ARG A 45 14.23 -8.60 -20.80
C ARG A 45 12.81 -8.12 -20.47
N ARG A 46 11.84 -9.06 -20.32
CA ARG A 46 10.47 -8.71 -19.97
C ARG A 46 10.35 -8.12 -18.57
N ILE A 47 10.99 -8.73 -17.59
CA ILE A 47 10.99 -8.21 -16.22
C ILE A 47 11.55 -6.80 -16.19
N ARG A 48 12.67 -6.57 -16.86
CA ARG A 48 13.27 -5.24 -16.96
C ARG A 48 12.34 -4.23 -17.63
N SER A 49 11.67 -4.61 -18.70
CA SER A 49 10.68 -3.75 -19.36
C SER A 49 9.51 -3.42 -18.43
N LEU A 50 9.01 -4.39 -17.63
CA LEU A 50 7.94 -4.17 -16.66
C LEU A 50 8.38 -3.27 -15.49
N GLU A 51 9.63 -3.35 -15.07
CA GLU A 51 10.23 -2.45 -14.07
C GLU A 51 10.39 -1.02 -14.63
N GLU A 52 10.98 -0.88 -15.83
CA GLU A 52 11.15 0.42 -16.51
C GLU A 52 9.80 1.10 -16.80
N ALA A 53 8.79 0.32 -17.11
CA ALA A 53 7.42 0.79 -17.32
C ALA A 53 6.64 1.05 -16.02
N GLY A 54 7.21 0.79 -14.85
CA GLY A 54 6.57 0.99 -13.55
C GLY A 54 5.46 0.00 -13.20
N VAL A 55 5.25 -1.07 -14.01
CA VAL A 55 4.30 -2.15 -13.69
C VAL A 55 4.78 -2.93 -12.47
N ILE A 56 6.08 -3.21 -12.40
CA ILE A 56 6.73 -3.68 -11.18
C ILE A 56 7.33 -2.45 -10.49
N ALA A 57 6.60 -1.94 -9.49
CA ALA A 57 7.03 -0.74 -8.77
C ALA A 57 8.29 -0.99 -7.92
N ARG A 58 8.38 -2.14 -7.24
CA ARG A 58 9.50 -2.53 -6.38
C ARG A 58 9.37 -3.98 -5.93
N ARG A 59 10.47 -4.56 -5.47
CA ARG A 59 10.48 -5.85 -4.76
C ARG A 59 10.83 -5.58 -3.30
N VAL A 60 10.04 -6.12 -2.39
CA VAL A 60 10.19 -5.91 -0.94
C VAL A 60 10.00 -7.22 -0.19
N ALA A 61 10.59 -7.33 1.00
CA ALA A 61 10.22 -8.35 1.94
C ALA A 61 8.91 -7.96 2.63
N LEU A 62 7.98 -8.91 2.77
CA LEU A 62 6.80 -8.74 3.58
C LEU A 62 7.12 -9.17 5.02
N VAL A 63 7.01 -8.22 5.94
CA VAL A 63 7.24 -8.46 7.37
C VAL A 63 5.90 -8.78 8.03
N ASP A 64 5.88 -9.82 8.88
CA ASP A 64 4.73 -10.12 9.74
C ASP A 64 4.64 -9.06 10.84
N PRO A 65 3.57 -8.22 10.85
CA PRO A 65 3.48 -7.12 11.79
C PRO A 65 3.42 -7.58 13.24
N ALA A 66 2.72 -8.67 13.52
CA ALA A 66 2.59 -9.18 14.90
C ALA A 66 3.95 -9.68 15.45
N ARG A 67 4.73 -10.37 14.60
CA ARG A 67 6.09 -10.80 14.94
C ARG A 67 7.09 -9.66 15.04
N ALA A 68 6.83 -8.54 14.34
CA ALA A 68 7.60 -7.31 14.45
C ALA A 68 7.17 -6.41 15.62
N GLY A 69 6.21 -6.85 16.45
CA GLY A 69 5.73 -6.08 17.60
C GLY A 69 4.63 -5.07 17.28
N LEU A 70 4.10 -5.03 16.05
CA LEU A 70 3.06 -4.09 15.60
C LEU A 70 1.72 -4.82 15.42
N ALA A 71 1.24 -5.48 16.47
CA ALA A 71 0.11 -6.38 16.39
C ALA A 71 -1.25 -5.69 16.18
N LEU A 72 -1.41 -4.46 16.70
CA LEU A 72 -2.68 -3.75 16.62
C LEU A 72 -2.85 -3.12 15.23
N CYS A 73 -3.97 -3.43 14.58
CA CYS A 73 -4.38 -2.84 13.32
C CYS A 73 -5.67 -2.04 13.51
N ALA A 74 -5.64 -0.77 13.15
CA ALA A 74 -6.80 0.12 13.19
C ALA A 74 -7.11 0.66 11.79
N PHE A 75 -8.39 0.87 11.51
CA PHE A 75 -8.88 1.61 10.35
C PHE A 75 -9.59 2.86 10.86
N ALA A 76 -9.11 4.02 10.46
CA ALA A 76 -9.65 5.30 10.88
C ALA A 76 -10.24 6.06 9.69
N ASP A 77 -11.53 6.35 9.74
CA ASP A 77 -12.21 7.29 8.86
C ASP A 77 -11.97 8.70 9.38
N VAL A 78 -11.40 9.57 8.57
CA VAL A 78 -11.02 10.94 8.94
C VAL A 78 -11.86 11.95 8.15
N SER A 79 -12.36 12.97 8.84
CA SER A 79 -12.94 14.16 8.22
C SER A 79 -12.06 15.38 8.46
N LEU A 80 -11.92 16.20 7.43
CA LEU A 80 -11.24 17.51 7.53
C LEU A 80 -12.23 18.61 7.88
N LYS A 81 -11.74 19.66 8.56
CA LYS A 81 -12.52 20.85 8.92
C LYS A 81 -12.97 21.63 7.69
N ASP A 82 -12.15 21.64 6.67
CA ASP A 82 -12.44 22.25 5.38
C ASP A 82 -11.77 21.48 4.22
N HIS A 83 -12.27 21.68 3.03
CA HIS A 83 -11.80 20.97 1.82
C HIS A 83 -10.89 21.85 0.95
N SER A 84 -10.30 22.90 1.51
CA SER A 84 -9.37 23.76 0.81
C SER A 84 -8.14 22.95 0.31
N PRO A 85 -7.53 23.35 -0.82
CA PRO A 85 -6.30 22.69 -1.28
C PRO A 85 -5.17 22.75 -0.27
N GLY A 86 -5.12 23.78 0.57
CA GLY A 86 -4.15 23.93 1.66
C GLY A 86 -4.32 22.86 2.72
N SER A 87 -5.51 22.75 3.31
CA SER A 87 -5.83 21.76 4.34
C SER A 87 -5.57 20.32 3.89
N ARG A 88 -5.94 19.98 2.63
CA ARG A 88 -5.66 18.66 2.07
C ARG A 88 -4.17 18.40 1.94
N LYS A 89 -3.41 19.34 1.39
CA LYS A 89 -1.96 19.22 1.22
C LYS A 89 -1.24 19.07 2.55
N ASP A 90 -1.64 19.82 3.56
CA ASP A 90 -1.04 19.78 4.88
C ASP A 90 -1.32 18.44 5.57
N PHE A 91 -2.56 17.93 5.45
CA PHE A 91 -2.91 16.61 5.96
C PHE A 91 -2.16 15.48 5.21
N GLU A 92 -2.09 15.53 3.90
CA GLU A 92 -1.36 14.54 3.10
C GLU A 92 0.14 14.54 3.42
N ALA A 93 0.73 15.71 3.67
CA ALA A 93 2.12 15.82 4.13
C ALA A 93 2.32 15.20 5.52
N PHE A 94 1.39 15.43 6.44
CA PHE A 94 1.38 14.78 7.77
C PHE A 94 1.33 13.25 7.63
N VAL A 95 0.44 12.72 6.79
CA VAL A 95 0.30 11.28 6.53
C VAL A 95 1.61 10.68 6.02
N GLN A 96 2.28 11.34 5.08
CA GLN A 96 3.56 10.87 4.55
C GLN A 96 4.67 10.81 5.61
N GLY A 97 4.61 11.64 6.64
CA GLY A 97 5.57 11.68 7.75
C GLY A 97 5.21 10.78 8.95
N ALA A 98 4.04 10.15 8.95
CA ALA A 98 3.56 9.32 10.06
C ALA A 98 3.85 7.84 9.79
N ALA A 99 4.84 7.28 10.47
CA ALA A 99 5.26 5.88 10.29
C ALA A 99 4.17 4.87 10.67
N GLU A 100 3.28 5.23 11.57
CA GLU A 100 2.15 4.41 12.02
C GLU A 100 1.08 4.23 10.93
N ILE A 101 1.00 5.16 9.97
CA ILE A 101 0.03 5.11 8.86
C ILE A 101 0.62 4.28 7.71
N MET A 102 0.07 3.10 7.52
CA MET A 102 0.50 2.18 6.47
C MET A 102 -0.15 2.47 5.12
N GLU A 103 -1.40 2.95 5.13
CA GLU A 103 -2.18 3.27 3.94
C GLU A 103 -3.06 4.50 4.21
N CYS A 104 -3.23 5.35 3.22
CA CYS A 104 -4.16 6.47 3.24
C CYS A 104 -4.86 6.58 1.89
N HIS A 105 -6.18 6.51 1.91
CA HIS A 105 -7.00 6.60 0.71
C HIS A 105 -7.97 7.77 0.85
N ALA A 106 -7.97 8.69 -0.13
CA ALA A 106 -9.06 9.65 -0.27
C ALA A 106 -10.32 8.90 -0.73
N THR A 107 -11.43 9.12 -0.05
CA THR A 107 -12.68 8.36 -0.28
C THR A 107 -13.78 9.24 -0.84
N SER A 108 -14.66 8.64 -1.64
CA SER A 108 -15.90 9.27 -2.11
C SER A 108 -17.02 8.87 -1.16
N GLY A 109 -17.36 9.69 -0.18
CA GLY A 109 -18.41 9.35 0.77
C GLY A 109 -18.55 10.38 1.87
N GLY A 110 -19.07 9.96 3.02
CA GLY A 110 -19.30 10.81 4.18
C GLY A 110 -18.03 11.15 4.99
N ARG A 111 -16.87 10.63 4.60
CA ARG A 111 -15.56 10.89 5.18
C ARG A 111 -14.56 11.20 4.07
N ASP A 112 -13.51 11.95 4.41
CA ASP A 112 -12.53 12.41 3.42
C ASP A 112 -11.44 11.39 3.15
N TYR A 113 -10.95 10.72 4.21
CA TYR A 113 -9.86 9.76 4.13
C TYR A 113 -10.12 8.52 4.96
N LEU A 114 -9.67 7.37 4.45
CA LEU A 114 -9.54 6.13 5.20
C LEU A 114 -8.06 5.84 5.43
N LEU A 115 -7.68 5.67 6.68
CA LEU A 115 -6.33 5.31 7.11
C LEU A 115 -6.29 3.86 7.58
N LYS A 116 -5.19 3.16 7.27
CA LYS A 116 -4.81 1.92 7.93
C LYS A 116 -3.59 2.20 8.80
N ILE A 117 -3.71 1.92 10.08
CA ILE A 117 -2.72 2.25 11.11
C ILE A 117 -2.23 0.95 11.74
N ARG A 118 -0.92 0.86 11.98
CA ARG A 118 -0.28 -0.24 12.70
C ARG A 118 0.54 0.31 13.84
N VAL A 119 0.31 -0.23 15.04
CA VAL A 119 1.02 0.11 16.27
C VAL A 119 1.16 -1.14 17.15
N SER A 120 1.94 -1.05 18.24
CA SER A 120 2.17 -2.18 19.14
C SER A 120 0.91 -2.56 19.92
N ASP A 121 0.22 -1.56 20.48
CA ASP A 121 -0.88 -1.76 21.41
C ASP A 121 -1.86 -0.56 21.42
N MET A 122 -2.85 -0.63 22.30
CA MET A 122 -3.87 0.40 22.46
C MET A 122 -3.33 1.70 23.03
N ALA A 123 -2.32 1.65 23.89
CA ALA A 123 -1.75 2.86 24.49
C ALA A 123 -0.98 3.69 23.44
N GLU A 124 -0.22 3.00 22.58
CA GLU A 124 0.46 3.65 21.44
C GLU A 124 -0.56 4.22 20.44
N TYR A 125 -1.65 3.47 20.19
CA TYR A 125 -2.73 3.98 19.34
C TYR A 125 -3.39 5.24 19.93
N GLU A 126 -3.70 5.26 21.22
CA GLU A 126 -4.27 6.43 21.90
C GLU A 126 -3.33 7.64 21.82
N ALA A 127 -2.04 7.42 22.08
CA ALA A 127 -1.03 8.47 21.95
C ALA A 127 -0.94 9.04 20.54
N PHE A 128 -0.97 8.18 19.51
CA PHE A 128 -1.00 8.60 18.11
C PHE A 128 -2.28 9.37 17.79
N LEU A 129 -3.45 8.82 18.16
CA LEU A 129 -4.76 9.42 17.85
C LEU A 129 -4.89 10.80 18.47
N MET A 130 -4.66 10.90 19.78
CA MET A 130 -4.89 12.15 20.53
C MET A 130 -3.74 13.16 20.33
N GLY A 131 -2.50 12.69 20.32
CA GLY A 131 -1.32 13.55 20.27
C GLY A 131 -0.92 14.00 18.85
N ARG A 132 -1.36 13.28 17.82
CA ARG A 132 -0.95 13.56 16.45
C ARG A 132 -2.11 13.72 15.48
N LEU A 133 -2.99 12.71 15.35
CA LEU A 133 -4.04 12.74 14.33
C LEU A 133 -5.11 13.78 14.64
N LEU A 134 -5.73 13.73 15.81
CA LEU A 134 -6.76 14.70 16.23
C LEU A 134 -6.18 16.07 16.62
N ALA A 135 -4.89 16.12 16.95
CA ALA A 135 -4.19 17.39 17.18
C ALA A 135 -3.84 18.12 15.87
N HIS A 136 -3.94 17.45 14.71
CA HIS A 136 -3.63 18.08 13.42
C HIS A 136 -4.64 19.16 13.08
N PRO A 137 -4.19 20.40 12.71
CA PRO A 137 -5.07 21.55 12.51
C PRO A 137 -6.20 21.33 11.52
N SER A 138 -5.94 20.57 10.45
CA SER A 138 -6.93 20.30 9.38
C SER A 138 -7.94 19.20 9.74
N VAL A 139 -7.71 18.40 10.80
CA VAL A 139 -8.61 17.29 11.16
C VAL A 139 -9.77 17.81 12.02
N GLU A 140 -10.99 17.47 11.60
CA GLU A 140 -12.21 17.74 12.36
C GLU A 140 -12.53 16.57 13.29
N SER A 141 -12.54 15.36 12.75
CA SER A 141 -12.90 14.16 13.50
C SER A 141 -12.28 12.91 12.91
N ALA A 142 -12.17 11.88 13.73
CA ALA A 142 -11.80 10.54 13.32
C ALA A 142 -12.73 9.51 13.98
N SER A 143 -13.13 8.49 13.22
CA SER A 143 -13.87 7.33 13.70
C SER A 143 -13.07 6.08 13.43
N THR A 144 -12.84 5.25 14.46
CA THR A 144 -11.91 4.13 14.35
C THR A 144 -12.58 2.79 14.60
N GLY A 145 -12.28 1.82 13.73
CA GLY A 145 -12.55 0.41 13.94
C GLY A 145 -11.24 -0.37 14.07
N PHE A 146 -11.20 -1.35 14.96
CA PHE A 146 -10.04 -2.23 15.14
C PHE A 146 -10.26 -3.56 14.43
N ALA A 147 -9.25 -4.04 13.70
CA ALA A 147 -9.27 -5.38 13.13
C ALA A 147 -9.11 -6.40 14.26
N LEU A 148 -10.14 -7.23 14.47
CA LEU A 148 -10.09 -8.31 15.46
C LEU A 148 -9.20 -9.47 15.00
N ARG A 149 -9.14 -9.69 13.67
CA ARG A 149 -8.28 -10.68 13.00
C ARG A 149 -8.21 -10.39 11.51
N ASP A 150 -7.12 -10.74 10.88
CA ASP A 150 -7.01 -10.75 9.44
C ASP A 150 -7.69 -12.01 8.87
N VAL A 151 -8.77 -11.85 8.10
CA VAL A 151 -9.46 -12.97 7.42
C VAL A 151 -8.74 -13.31 6.12
N LYS A 152 -8.24 -12.28 5.45
CA LYS A 152 -7.45 -12.40 4.22
C LYS A 152 -6.49 -11.22 4.12
N TYR A 153 -5.23 -11.51 3.87
CA TYR A 153 -4.23 -10.53 3.49
C TYR A 153 -3.46 -11.03 2.27
N THR A 154 -3.39 -10.24 1.24
CA THR A 154 -2.59 -10.52 0.03
C THR A 154 -2.20 -9.21 -0.64
N THR A 155 -0.98 -9.17 -1.17
CA THR A 155 -0.50 -8.10 -2.05
C THR A 155 -0.58 -8.48 -3.53
N ALA A 156 -0.95 -9.74 -3.82
CA ALA A 156 -1.06 -10.22 -5.18
C ALA A 156 -2.35 -9.73 -5.84
N LEU A 157 -2.20 -9.01 -6.94
CA LEU A 157 -3.28 -8.57 -7.80
C LEU A 157 -3.89 -9.76 -8.58
N PRO A 158 -5.18 -9.76 -8.87
CA PRO A 158 -5.87 -10.83 -9.61
C PRO A 158 -5.65 -10.69 -11.13
N LEU A 159 -4.42 -10.88 -11.56
CA LEU A 159 -4.00 -10.82 -12.98
C LEU A 159 -4.35 -12.11 -13.73
#